data_1d7f8472029184094274e71004610343
#
_entry.id   1d7f8472029184094274e71004610343
#
_cell.length_a   1.000
_cell.length_b   1.000
_cell.length_c   1.000
_cell.angle_alpha   90.00
_cell.angle_beta   90.00
_cell.angle_gamma   90.00
#
_symmetry.space_group_name_H-M   'P 1'
#
loop_
_entity.id
_entity.type
_entity.pdbx_description
1 polymer ?
#
loop_
_entity_poly.entity_id
_entity_poly.type
_entity_poly.pdbx_seq_one_letter_code
_entity_poly.pdbx_strand_id
1 'polypeptide(L)'
;MEKDRGEIFRKEIENLLKGKDIPVKTDQLGNYSIRFKSKTGKKVIAIFAHLDEIGGTVRNIKKNGRLEFSRRGGYEGRWLVSRTVEILNKEGDWIKGVIAGRASHSTPEKLRVSEKFDPLEMEIYLGASNKREVLSDYKIHVGAPIVFSGEFGLLNPKVNNNVIAGYSMDNLTALTCLVVLTQKIAKNLLDDFGCIMSSHDVCIVATAREEIGTEGAFFFAKNNQIDEVIGIDIGIVEDISGSVHSGIKLNKGPVIVWQESFGTGVLDYKLCMNLTKVAELNKMPFQNGVFEFYGSDAGKAQKWLGIPSALIGIPTMFSHNVPEISTLTGIESAAELIFQYLKNFE
;
A
#
# COMPACT_ATOMS: atom_id res chain seq x y z
N MET A 1 7.32 -2.43 9.53
CA MET A 1 6.53 -3.14 10.53
C MET A 1 5.17 -2.49 10.52
N GLU A 2 4.22 -3.28 10.33
CA GLU A 2 2.88 -2.89 9.96
C GLU A 2 2.09 -2.87 11.26
N LYS A 3 1.68 -1.74 11.72
CA LYS A 3 0.87 -1.49 12.91
C LYS A 3 -0.29 -2.50 13.02
N ASP A 4 0.02 -3.78 13.25
CA ASP A 4 -0.90 -4.95 13.28
C ASP A 4 -1.78 -5.14 12.04
N ARG A 5 -1.45 -4.50 10.91
CA ARG A 5 -2.26 -4.57 9.69
C ARG A 5 -2.43 -5.99 9.17
N GLY A 6 -1.36 -6.80 9.22
CA GLY A 6 -1.41 -8.19 8.82
C GLY A 6 -2.42 -8.99 9.66
N GLU A 7 -2.43 -8.77 10.97
CA GLU A 7 -3.38 -9.41 11.87
C GLU A 7 -4.81 -8.89 11.69
N ILE A 8 -4.98 -7.59 11.40
CA ILE A 8 -6.30 -7.03 11.07
C ILE A 8 -6.80 -7.63 9.76
N PHE A 9 -5.97 -7.64 8.71
CA PHE A 9 -6.29 -8.26 7.43
C PHE A 9 -6.68 -9.74 7.63
N ARG A 10 -5.86 -10.51 8.36
CA ARG A 10 -6.14 -11.92 8.66
C ARG A 10 -7.52 -12.10 9.31
N LYS A 11 -7.82 -11.34 10.36
CA LYS A 11 -9.10 -11.42 11.08
C LYS A 11 -10.29 -11.10 10.18
N GLU A 12 -10.18 -10.06 9.35
CA GLU A 12 -11.24 -9.70 8.40
C GLU A 12 -11.47 -10.81 7.37
N ILE A 13 -10.41 -11.39 6.82
CA ILE A 13 -10.51 -12.49 5.87
C ILE A 13 -11.10 -13.76 6.54
N GLU A 14 -10.63 -14.11 7.74
CA GLU A 14 -11.16 -15.26 8.49
C GLU A 14 -12.66 -15.08 8.80
N ASN A 15 -13.10 -13.86 9.14
CA ASN A 15 -14.51 -13.54 9.36
C ASN A 15 -15.34 -13.70 8.07
N LEU A 16 -14.84 -13.21 6.95
CA LEU A 16 -15.49 -13.34 5.63
C LEU A 16 -15.62 -14.80 5.17
N LEU A 17 -14.63 -15.62 5.52
CA LEU A 17 -14.55 -17.03 5.12
C LEU A 17 -15.06 -17.99 6.21
N LYS A 18 -15.70 -17.47 7.24
CA LYS A 18 -16.24 -18.30 8.33
C LYS A 18 -17.15 -19.41 7.80
N GLY A 19 -16.87 -20.64 8.20
CA GLY A 19 -17.60 -21.83 7.73
C GLY A 19 -17.12 -22.38 6.39
N LYS A 20 -16.07 -21.81 5.79
CA LYS A 20 -15.40 -22.35 4.60
C LYS A 20 -14.04 -22.92 4.98
N ASP A 21 -13.65 -24.02 4.37
CA ASP A 21 -12.33 -24.65 4.56
C ASP A 21 -11.25 -23.94 3.69
N ILE A 22 -11.03 -22.67 3.95
CA ILE A 22 -10.05 -21.84 3.24
C ILE A 22 -9.20 -21.11 4.31
N PRO A 23 -8.05 -21.68 4.71
CA PRO A 23 -7.22 -21.10 5.75
C PRO A 23 -6.42 -19.89 5.24
N VAL A 24 -6.25 -18.89 6.10
CA VAL A 24 -5.26 -17.84 5.90
C VAL A 24 -3.89 -18.39 6.28
N LYS A 25 -2.93 -18.32 5.37
CA LYS A 25 -1.54 -18.75 5.57
C LYS A 25 -0.63 -17.56 5.73
N THR A 26 0.36 -17.68 6.60
CA THR A 26 1.44 -16.70 6.75
C THR A 26 2.76 -17.36 6.38
N ASP A 27 3.59 -16.71 5.58
CA ASP A 27 4.91 -17.20 5.22
C ASP A 27 6.03 -16.58 6.08
N GLN A 28 7.28 -16.96 5.78
CA GLN A 28 8.46 -16.53 6.54
C GLN A 28 8.77 -15.03 6.43
N LEU A 29 8.30 -14.35 5.38
CA LEU A 29 8.47 -12.89 5.22
C LEU A 29 7.31 -12.09 5.81
N GLY A 30 6.24 -12.77 6.25
CA GLY A 30 5.06 -12.12 6.80
C GLY A 30 3.99 -11.81 5.77
N ASN A 31 4.04 -12.42 4.57
CA ASN A 31 2.92 -12.36 3.63
C ASN A 31 1.74 -13.16 4.19
N TYR A 32 0.53 -12.63 4.05
CA TYR A 32 -0.71 -13.34 4.35
C TYR A 32 -1.39 -13.74 3.05
N SER A 33 -1.77 -15.00 2.93
CA SER A 33 -2.37 -15.50 1.69
C SER A 33 -3.55 -16.44 1.92
N ILE A 34 -4.50 -16.40 0.99
CA ILE A 34 -5.57 -17.39 0.84
C ILE A 34 -5.61 -17.89 -0.59
N ARG A 35 -6.05 -19.12 -0.79
CA ARG A 35 -6.15 -19.71 -2.13
C ARG A 35 -7.54 -20.29 -2.35
N PHE A 36 -8.25 -19.73 -3.32
CA PHE A 36 -9.48 -20.28 -3.86
C PHE A 36 -9.12 -21.27 -4.97
N LYS A 37 -9.49 -22.52 -4.78
CA LYS A 37 -9.22 -23.59 -5.74
C LYS A 37 -10.32 -23.66 -6.79
N SER A 38 -9.94 -23.77 -8.05
CA SER A 38 -10.84 -24.06 -9.16
C SER A 38 -11.09 -25.56 -9.32
N LYS A 39 -12.04 -25.92 -10.20
CA LYS A 39 -12.30 -27.33 -10.54
C LYS A 39 -11.15 -27.99 -11.28
N THR A 40 -10.43 -27.26 -12.12
CA THR A 40 -9.39 -27.80 -13.00
C THR A 40 -7.96 -27.47 -12.59
N GLY A 41 -7.75 -26.40 -11.84
CA GLY A 41 -6.44 -26.01 -11.32
C GLY A 41 -5.35 -25.75 -12.37
N LYS A 42 -5.73 -25.45 -13.62
CA LYS A 42 -4.78 -25.34 -14.74
C LYS A 42 -3.88 -24.11 -14.66
N LYS A 43 -4.33 -23.04 -14.05
CA LYS A 43 -3.61 -21.78 -13.88
C LYS A 43 -3.76 -21.25 -12.47
N VAL A 44 -2.80 -20.44 -12.01
CA VAL A 44 -2.84 -19.74 -10.74
C VAL A 44 -2.65 -18.26 -10.99
N ILE A 45 -3.65 -17.46 -10.63
CA ILE A 45 -3.59 -16.01 -10.69
C ILE A 45 -3.40 -15.50 -9.25
N ALA A 46 -2.35 -14.72 -9.01
CA ALA A 46 -2.11 -14.08 -7.72
C ALA A 46 -2.52 -12.61 -7.79
N ILE A 47 -3.26 -12.16 -6.76
CA ILE A 47 -3.65 -10.76 -6.59
C ILE A 47 -2.88 -10.22 -5.40
N PHE A 48 -2.02 -9.21 -5.63
CA PHE A 48 -1.11 -8.65 -4.62
C PHE A 48 -1.55 -7.26 -4.19
N ALA A 49 -1.43 -6.98 -2.88
CA ALA A 49 -1.43 -5.64 -2.32
C ALA A 49 -0.56 -5.62 -1.06
N HIS A 50 0.20 -4.56 -0.83
CA HIS A 50 1.17 -4.58 0.26
C HIS A 50 0.62 -4.09 1.60
N LEU A 51 1.20 -4.65 2.67
CA LEU A 51 0.86 -4.39 4.06
C LEU A 51 1.64 -3.24 4.67
N ASP A 52 2.89 -3.09 4.23
CA ASP A 52 3.81 -2.13 4.83
C ASP A 52 3.53 -0.69 4.38
N GLU A 53 4.20 0.21 5.04
CA GLU A 53 4.08 1.65 4.84
C GLU A 53 5.44 2.32 4.95
N ILE A 54 5.56 3.48 4.36
CA ILE A 54 6.71 4.36 4.56
C ILE A 54 6.85 4.74 6.04
N GLY A 55 8.08 5.01 6.47
CA GLY A 55 8.33 5.35 7.86
C GLY A 55 9.82 5.51 8.15
N GLY A 56 10.24 5.06 9.30
CA GLY A 56 11.64 5.16 9.71
C GLY A 56 12.08 4.09 10.69
N THR A 57 13.35 4.19 11.03
CA THR A 57 13.98 3.37 12.07
C THR A 57 14.83 4.26 12.95
N VAL A 58 14.72 4.14 14.26
CA VAL A 58 15.55 4.88 15.22
C VAL A 58 17.02 4.51 14.99
N ARG A 59 17.83 5.51 14.59
CA ARG A 59 19.26 5.34 14.30
C ARG A 59 20.13 5.64 15.50
N ASN A 60 19.75 6.64 16.29
CA ASN A 60 20.51 7.06 17.48
C ASN A 60 19.59 7.72 18.51
N ILE A 61 20.00 7.65 19.78
CA ILE A 61 19.34 8.33 20.91
C ILE A 61 20.34 9.34 21.48
N LYS A 62 20.06 10.62 21.33
CA LYS A 62 20.93 11.71 21.75
C LYS A 62 20.92 11.91 23.27
N LYS A 63 21.95 12.57 23.80
CA LYS A 63 22.06 12.85 25.24
C LYS A 63 20.87 13.65 25.78
N ASN A 64 20.27 14.51 24.96
CA ASN A 64 19.11 15.34 25.29
C ASN A 64 17.75 14.63 25.11
N GLY A 65 17.73 13.33 24.91
CA GLY A 65 16.51 12.54 24.76
C GLY A 65 15.85 12.58 23.38
N ARG A 66 16.40 13.31 22.41
CA ARG A 66 15.89 13.31 21.04
C ARG A 66 16.37 12.07 20.26
N LEU A 67 15.56 11.61 19.29
CA LEU A 67 15.90 10.50 18.43
C LEU A 67 16.34 11.01 17.05
N GLU A 68 17.42 10.45 16.55
CA GLU A 68 17.76 10.51 15.13
C GLU A 68 17.25 9.24 14.43
N PHE A 69 16.82 9.36 13.20
CA PHE A 69 16.24 8.23 12.46
C PHE A 69 16.76 8.14 11.04
N SER A 70 16.64 6.96 10.47
CA SER A 70 16.81 6.69 9.04
C SER A 70 15.44 6.46 8.43
N ARG A 71 15.21 6.98 7.24
CA ARG A 71 13.96 6.73 6.50
C ARG A 71 13.85 5.28 6.05
N ARG A 72 12.63 4.81 5.94
CA ARG A 72 12.24 3.55 5.33
C ARG A 72 11.17 3.85 4.29
N GLY A 73 11.40 3.42 3.04
CA GLY A 73 10.61 3.81 1.89
C GLY A 73 11.01 5.18 1.31
N GLY A 74 10.34 5.59 0.26
CA GLY A 74 10.62 6.80 -0.50
C GLY A 74 9.74 7.98 -0.08
N TYR A 75 10.31 9.04 0.47
CA TYR A 75 9.60 10.31 0.75
C TYR A 75 10.57 11.47 0.88
N GLU A 76 10.08 12.70 0.74
CA GLU A 76 10.89 13.91 0.88
C GLU A 76 10.85 14.47 2.30
N GLY A 77 12.02 14.91 2.79
CA GLY A 77 12.15 15.43 4.15
C GLY A 77 11.31 16.68 4.44
N ARG A 78 11.02 17.50 3.42
CA ARG A 78 10.19 18.71 3.59
C ARG A 78 8.79 18.41 4.12
N TRP A 79 8.24 17.23 3.80
CA TRP A 79 6.92 16.81 4.25
C TRP A 79 6.90 16.28 5.68
N LEU A 80 8.09 16.06 6.27
CA LEU A 80 8.24 15.51 7.62
C LEU A 80 8.16 16.55 8.73
N VAL A 81 8.48 17.79 8.43
CA VAL A 81 8.57 18.85 9.45
C VAL A 81 7.25 19.00 10.20
N SER A 82 7.34 18.93 11.53
CA SER A 82 6.20 19.01 12.47
C SER A 82 5.19 17.84 12.36
N ARG A 83 5.53 16.75 11.68
CA ARG A 83 4.68 15.56 11.64
C ARG A 83 4.71 14.80 12.97
N THR A 84 3.55 14.28 13.33
CA THR A 84 3.45 13.30 14.40
C THR A 84 3.86 11.94 13.89
N VAL A 85 4.55 11.20 14.75
CA VAL A 85 5.01 9.84 14.50
C VAL A 85 4.70 8.96 15.69
N GLU A 86 4.72 7.65 15.47
CA GLU A 86 4.66 6.68 16.54
C GLU A 86 5.86 5.74 16.45
N ILE A 87 6.48 5.46 17.58
CA ILE A 87 7.69 4.63 17.69
C ILE A 87 7.34 3.40 18.49
N LEU A 88 7.61 2.21 17.95
CA LEU A 88 7.36 0.95 18.65
C LEU A 88 8.44 0.75 19.71
N ASN A 89 8.04 0.62 20.97
CA ASN A 89 8.94 0.34 22.08
C ASN A 89 9.19 -1.18 22.26
N LYS A 90 10.02 -1.55 23.24
CA LYS A 90 10.34 -2.96 23.54
C LYS A 90 9.17 -3.77 24.11
N GLU A 91 8.16 -3.10 24.63
CA GLU A 91 6.97 -3.72 25.24
C GLU A 91 5.83 -3.92 24.24
N GLY A 92 6.01 -3.42 23.00
CA GLY A 92 4.99 -3.50 21.97
C GLY A 92 4.06 -2.29 21.92
N ASP A 93 4.33 -1.23 22.72
CA ASP A 93 3.53 -0.03 22.72
C ASP A 93 4.01 0.97 21.67
N TRP A 94 3.07 1.71 21.10
CA TRP A 94 3.34 2.80 20.18
C TRP A 94 3.44 4.13 20.93
N ILE A 95 4.64 4.69 20.98
CA ILE A 95 4.99 5.93 21.66
C ILE A 95 4.92 7.11 20.70
N LYS A 96 4.10 8.10 21.01
CA LYS A 96 3.96 9.29 20.18
C LYS A 96 5.20 10.19 20.27
N GLY A 97 5.58 10.73 19.10
CA GLY A 97 6.63 11.72 18.96
C GLY A 97 6.30 12.74 17.88
N VAL A 98 7.09 13.80 17.82
CA VAL A 98 6.97 14.84 16.80
C VAL A 98 8.33 15.06 16.15
N ILE A 99 8.36 15.06 14.81
CA ILE A 99 9.57 15.41 14.07
C ILE A 99 9.80 16.90 14.25
N ALA A 100 10.94 17.25 14.86
CA ALA A 100 11.25 18.62 15.24
C ALA A 100 11.46 19.51 14.01
N GLY A 101 10.80 20.64 14.01
CA GLY A 101 11.00 21.74 13.08
C GLY A 101 11.62 22.96 13.77
N ARG A 102 12.08 23.91 12.99
CA ARG A 102 12.57 25.20 13.52
C ARG A 102 11.41 26.15 13.72
N ALA A 103 11.42 26.84 14.86
CA ALA A 103 10.45 27.90 15.12
C ALA A 103 10.72 29.13 14.22
N SER A 104 9.70 29.65 13.56
CA SER A 104 9.81 30.81 12.66
C SER A 104 10.41 32.03 13.36
N HIS A 105 10.08 32.24 14.63
CA HIS A 105 10.56 33.40 15.43
C HIS A 105 12.05 33.34 15.77
N SER A 106 12.67 32.16 15.77
CA SER A 106 14.09 31.96 16.10
C SER A 106 14.95 31.57 14.91
N THR A 107 14.37 31.44 13.72
CA THR A 107 15.08 31.05 12.51
C THR A 107 15.45 32.28 11.70
N PRO A 108 16.76 32.59 11.50
CA PRO A 108 17.20 33.64 10.61
C PRO A 108 16.65 33.48 9.20
N GLU A 109 16.31 34.59 8.54
CA GLU A 109 15.69 34.60 7.21
C GLU A 109 16.48 33.79 6.17
N LYS A 110 17.81 33.93 6.16
CA LYS A 110 18.71 33.19 5.28
C LYS A 110 18.52 31.65 5.41
N LEU A 111 18.27 31.14 6.60
CA LEU A 111 18.05 29.70 6.84
C LEU A 111 16.66 29.28 6.46
N ARG A 112 15.64 30.15 6.56
CA ARG A 112 14.26 29.81 6.14
C ARG A 112 14.15 29.56 4.63
N VAL A 113 14.96 30.28 3.82
CA VAL A 113 14.92 30.20 2.35
C VAL A 113 15.83 29.10 1.79
N SER A 114 16.93 28.78 2.48
CA SER A 114 17.96 27.84 1.99
C SER A 114 17.97 26.49 2.69
N GLU A 115 17.01 26.23 3.58
CA GLU A 115 17.01 24.99 4.35
C GLU A 115 16.81 23.76 3.46
N LYS A 116 17.77 22.85 3.53
CA LYS A 116 17.62 21.51 2.98
C LYS A 116 16.95 20.63 4.05
N PHE A 117 15.90 19.96 3.66
CA PHE A 117 15.17 19.05 4.53
C PHE A 117 15.70 17.62 4.36
N ASP A 118 16.87 17.34 4.95
CA ASP A 118 17.42 16.00 4.96
C ASP A 118 16.86 15.21 6.16
N PRO A 119 16.16 14.09 5.95
CA PRO A 119 15.67 13.25 7.05
C PRO A 119 16.78 12.79 8.01
N LEU A 120 18.02 12.66 7.53
CA LEU A 120 19.16 12.27 8.37
C LEU A 120 19.56 13.35 9.39
N GLU A 121 19.20 14.61 9.16
CA GLU A 121 19.45 15.73 10.05
C GLU A 121 18.26 16.07 10.94
N MET A 122 17.13 15.41 10.74
CA MET A 122 15.92 15.62 11.54
C MET A 122 15.95 14.81 12.83
N GLU A 123 15.24 15.31 13.81
CA GLU A 123 15.14 14.72 15.14
C GLU A 123 13.67 14.55 15.56
N ILE A 124 13.39 13.50 16.31
CA ILE A 124 12.08 13.27 16.92
C ILE A 124 12.14 13.66 18.39
N TYR A 125 11.17 14.45 18.82
CA TYR A 125 10.95 14.83 20.21
C TYR A 125 9.82 14.00 20.81
N LEU A 126 10.10 13.43 22.01
CA LEU A 126 9.19 12.53 22.73
C LEU A 126 8.66 13.13 24.04
N GLY A 127 9.15 14.32 24.45
CA GLY A 127 8.96 14.82 25.81
C GLY A 127 10.07 14.39 26.78
N ALA A 128 10.97 13.48 26.39
CA ALA A 128 12.09 13.06 27.21
C ALA A 128 13.15 14.16 27.36
N SER A 129 13.74 14.26 28.54
CA SER A 129 14.77 15.24 28.87
C SER A 129 16.19 14.73 28.66
N ASN A 130 16.38 13.42 28.61
CA ASN A 130 17.68 12.80 28.46
C ASN A 130 17.60 11.35 27.92
N LYS A 131 18.75 10.83 27.50
CA LYS A 131 18.87 9.48 26.93
C LYS A 131 18.43 8.37 27.89
N ARG A 132 18.70 8.51 29.20
CA ARG A 132 18.34 7.51 30.20
C ARG A 132 16.83 7.32 30.25
N GLU A 133 16.10 8.40 30.30
CA GLU A 133 14.62 8.43 30.31
C GLU A 133 14.05 7.72 29.07
N VAL A 134 14.60 7.98 27.87
CA VAL A 134 14.20 7.28 26.64
C VAL A 134 14.36 5.77 26.74
N LEU A 135 15.48 5.32 27.34
CA LEU A 135 15.80 3.91 27.45
C LEU A 135 15.02 3.20 28.56
N SER A 136 14.83 3.88 29.74
CA SER A 136 14.20 3.27 30.92
C SER A 136 12.70 3.42 30.96
N ASP A 137 12.18 4.60 30.63
CA ASP A 137 10.77 4.95 30.85
C ASP A 137 9.96 4.76 29.56
N TYR A 138 10.45 5.29 28.42
CA TYR A 138 9.83 5.07 27.11
C TYR A 138 10.19 3.71 26.49
N LYS A 139 11.28 3.07 26.95
CA LYS A 139 11.76 1.74 26.50
C LYS A 139 12.03 1.66 24.98
N ILE A 140 12.38 2.81 24.39
CA ILE A 140 12.77 2.91 22.99
C ILE A 140 14.24 2.54 22.84
N HIS A 141 14.58 1.87 21.75
CA HIS A 141 15.94 1.44 21.43
C HIS A 141 16.36 1.81 20.01
N VAL A 142 17.64 1.77 19.72
CA VAL A 142 18.15 1.86 18.34
C VAL A 142 17.64 0.65 17.56
N GLY A 143 17.11 0.88 16.36
CA GLY A 143 16.43 -0.13 15.57
C GLY A 143 14.90 -0.16 15.76
N ALA A 144 14.35 0.62 16.71
CA ALA A 144 12.91 0.73 16.89
C ALA A 144 12.22 1.29 15.64
N PRO A 145 11.13 0.67 15.17
CA PRO A 145 10.39 1.16 14.01
C PRO A 145 9.63 2.45 14.32
N ILE A 146 9.50 3.27 13.29
CA ILE A 146 8.76 4.53 13.31
C ILE A 146 7.75 4.51 12.18
N VAL A 147 6.51 4.89 12.47
CA VAL A 147 5.44 5.08 11.48
C VAL A 147 4.89 6.50 11.58
N PHE A 148 4.36 7.01 10.48
CA PHE A 148 3.65 8.28 10.50
C PHE A 148 2.28 8.09 11.13
N SER A 149 1.77 9.11 11.81
CA SER A 149 0.44 9.10 12.39
C SER A 149 -0.34 10.34 11.98
N GLY A 150 -1.66 10.19 11.91
CA GLY A 150 -2.56 11.26 11.54
C GLY A 150 -4.02 10.82 11.63
N GLU A 151 -4.92 11.74 11.36
CA GLU A 151 -6.34 11.46 11.31
C GLU A 151 -6.68 10.67 10.02
N PHE A 152 -7.69 9.84 10.12
CA PHE A 152 -8.25 9.07 9.01
C PHE A 152 -9.78 9.19 9.03
N GLY A 153 -10.37 9.43 7.87
CA GLY A 153 -11.83 9.46 7.74
C GLY A 153 -12.34 10.07 6.45
N LEU A 154 -13.65 10.18 6.37
CA LEU A 154 -14.30 10.90 5.29
C LEU A 154 -13.99 12.39 5.38
N LEU A 155 -13.52 13.00 4.29
CA LEU A 155 -13.05 14.38 4.31
C LEU A 155 -14.18 15.39 4.62
N ASN A 156 -15.33 15.24 4.03
CA ASN A 156 -16.52 16.10 4.27
C ASN A 156 -17.80 15.28 4.16
N PRO A 157 -18.10 14.40 5.15
CA PRO A 157 -19.15 13.38 5.00
C PRO A 157 -20.56 13.94 4.77
N LYS A 158 -20.84 15.17 5.21
CA LYS A 158 -22.15 15.82 4.98
C LYS A 158 -22.36 16.29 3.55
N VAL A 159 -21.28 16.52 2.81
CA VAL A 159 -21.31 17.04 1.43
C VAL A 159 -20.90 15.97 0.43
N ASN A 160 -19.87 15.19 0.78
CA ASN A 160 -19.32 14.13 -0.05
C ASN A 160 -18.92 12.95 0.85
N ASN A 161 -19.66 11.88 0.79
CA ASN A 161 -19.42 10.66 1.56
C ASN A 161 -18.53 9.63 0.83
N ASN A 162 -17.82 10.06 -0.21
CA ASN A 162 -16.97 9.20 -1.03
C ASN A 162 -15.47 9.46 -0.85
N VAL A 163 -15.08 10.71 -0.56
CA VAL A 163 -13.68 11.10 -0.45
C VAL A 163 -13.16 10.80 0.95
N ILE A 164 -12.11 9.99 1.01
CA ILE A 164 -11.38 9.63 2.24
C ILE A 164 -10.02 10.33 2.26
N ALA A 165 -9.61 10.75 3.43
CA ALA A 165 -8.30 11.32 3.67
C ALA A 165 -7.66 10.66 4.90
N GLY A 166 -6.36 10.43 4.85
CA GLY A 166 -5.63 9.83 5.96
C GLY A 166 -4.19 9.53 5.64
N TYR A 167 -3.55 8.83 6.52
CA TYR A 167 -2.19 8.32 6.32
C TYR A 167 -2.23 6.93 5.68
N SER A 168 -1.18 6.61 4.94
CA SER A 168 -0.97 5.27 4.35
C SER A 168 -2.16 4.76 3.52
N MET A 169 -2.80 5.64 2.73
CA MET A 169 -3.69 5.18 1.65
C MET A 169 -2.92 4.26 0.70
N ASP A 170 -1.64 4.51 0.56
CA ASP A 170 -0.59 3.64 0.09
C ASP A 170 -0.14 2.71 1.26
N ASN A 171 -0.62 1.44 1.41
CA ASN A 171 -1.54 0.79 0.47
C ASN A 171 -2.82 0.25 1.16
N LEU A 172 -3.37 0.98 2.13
CA LEU A 172 -4.62 0.60 2.80
C LEU A 172 -5.81 0.53 1.82
N THR A 173 -5.78 1.34 0.75
CA THR A 173 -6.81 1.30 -0.28
C THR A 173 -6.82 -0.03 -1.01
N ALA A 174 -5.65 -0.54 -1.40
CA ALA A 174 -5.54 -1.83 -2.06
C ALA A 174 -5.78 -3.02 -1.12
N LEU A 175 -5.37 -2.94 0.15
CA LEU A 175 -5.73 -3.96 1.14
C LEU A 175 -7.24 -4.05 1.33
N THR A 176 -7.92 -2.89 1.39
CA THR A 176 -9.39 -2.84 1.43
C THR A 176 -10.00 -3.43 0.16
N CYS A 177 -9.40 -3.13 -1.00
CA CYS A 177 -9.80 -3.73 -2.27
C CYS A 177 -9.68 -5.27 -2.25
N LEU A 178 -8.58 -5.84 -1.68
CA LEU A 178 -8.46 -7.30 -1.50
C LEU A 178 -9.57 -7.87 -0.62
N VAL A 179 -9.95 -7.18 0.45
CA VAL A 179 -11.06 -7.61 1.33
C VAL A 179 -12.38 -7.61 0.57
N VAL A 180 -12.69 -6.52 -0.17
CA VAL A 180 -13.89 -6.42 -1.00
C VAL A 180 -13.91 -7.49 -2.10
N LEU A 181 -12.78 -7.72 -2.76
CA LEU A 181 -12.64 -8.77 -3.78
C LEU A 181 -12.87 -10.16 -3.17
N THR A 182 -12.27 -10.44 -2.00
CA THR A 182 -12.47 -11.69 -1.27
C THR A 182 -13.94 -11.90 -0.94
N GLN A 183 -14.64 -10.86 -0.50
CA GLN A 183 -16.08 -10.93 -0.21
C GLN A 183 -16.89 -11.26 -1.47
N LYS A 184 -16.56 -10.63 -2.60
CA LYS A 184 -17.22 -10.93 -3.89
C LYS A 184 -17.01 -12.38 -4.33
N ILE A 185 -15.78 -12.86 -4.27
CA ILE A 185 -15.44 -14.26 -4.59
C ILE A 185 -16.18 -15.22 -3.65
N ALA A 186 -16.13 -14.95 -2.34
CA ALA A 186 -16.74 -15.81 -1.34
C ALA A 186 -18.28 -15.92 -1.46
N LYS A 187 -18.96 -14.83 -1.80
CA LYS A 187 -20.42 -14.82 -2.07
C LYS A 187 -20.78 -15.69 -3.26
N ASN A 188 -19.99 -15.63 -4.30
CA ASN A 188 -20.24 -16.40 -5.52
C ASN A 188 -19.86 -17.89 -5.42
N LEU A 189 -19.08 -18.28 -4.38
CA LEU A 189 -18.86 -19.69 -4.05
C LEU A 189 -20.06 -20.33 -3.32
N LEU A 190 -21.00 -19.52 -2.78
CA LEU A 190 -22.17 -19.99 -2.02
C LEU A 190 -23.40 -20.18 -2.90
N ASP A 191 -23.43 -19.51 -4.07
CA ASP A 191 -24.57 -19.63 -4.98
C ASP A 191 -24.37 -20.85 -5.88
N ASP A 192 -25.42 -21.66 -6.07
CA ASP A 192 -25.45 -22.88 -6.89
C ASP A 192 -25.14 -22.65 -8.40
N PHE A 193 -24.82 -21.42 -8.76
CA PHE A 193 -24.44 -21.00 -10.12
C PHE A 193 -22.97 -21.29 -10.42
N GLY A 194 -22.56 -22.53 -10.36
CA GLY A 194 -21.29 -22.99 -10.88
C GLY A 194 -20.05 -22.16 -10.49
N CYS A 195 -19.01 -22.82 -10.13
CA CYS A 195 -17.74 -22.18 -9.75
C CYS A 195 -17.37 -21.04 -10.71
N ILE A 196 -17.33 -19.78 -10.23
CA ILE A 196 -16.92 -18.62 -11.03
C ILE A 196 -15.53 -18.82 -11.64
N MET A 197 -14.72 -19.61 -10.99
CA MET A 197 -13.38 -19.95 -11.41
C MET A 197 -13.33 -21.42 -11.85
N SER A 198 -13.79 -21.69 -13.07
CA SER A 198 -13.77 -23.05 -13.60
C SER A 198 -12.36 -23.50 -13.97
N SER A 199 -11.49 -22.59 -14.38
CA SER A 199 -10.21 -22.90 -15.04
C SER A 199 -8.96 -22.49 -14.27
N HIS A 200 -9.03 -21.56 -13.28
CA HIS A 200 -7.86 -21.05 -12.57
C HIS A 200 -8.07 -20.91 -11.08
N ASP A 201 -7.02 -21.19 -10.31
CA ASP A 201 -6.98 -20.90 -8.89
C ASP A 201 -6.67 -19.41 -8.68
N VAL A 202 -7.20 -18.82 -7.61
CA VAL A 202 -6.93 -17.43 -7.25
C VAL A 202 -6.24 -17.39 -5.89
N CYS A 203 -5.06 -16.79 -5.84
CA CYS A 203 -4.36 -16.46 -4.61
C CYS A 203 -4.55 -14.98 -4.28
N ILE A 204 -5.20 -14.66 -3.19
CA ILE A 204 -5.23 -13.31 -2.63
C ILE A 204 -4.06 -13.21 -1.65
N VAL A 205 -3.20 -12.23 -1.83
CA VAL A 205 -1.97 -12.10 -1.05
C VAL A 205 -1.77 -10.67 -0.57
N ALA A 206 -1.78 -10.50 0.74
CA ALA A 206 -1.30 -9.27 1.36
C ALA A 206 0.22 -9.40 1.56
N THR A 207 0.99 -8.64 0.78
CA THR A 207 2.44 -8.76 0.68
C THR A 207 3.17 -7.88 1.69
N ALA A 208 4.31 -8.32 2.16
CA ALA A 208 5.17 -7.58 3.08
C ALA A 208 6.34 -6.92 2.34
N ARG A 209 6.85 -5.79 2.87
CA ARG A 209 8.11 -5.16 2.45
C ARG A 209 8.12 -4.66 1.00
N GLU A 210 7.01 -4.16 0.51
CA GLU A 210 6.95 -3.52 -0.80
C GLU A 210 7.79 -2.25 -0.82
N GLU A 211 7.57 -1.35 0.14
CA GLU A 211 8.20 -0.04 0.29
C GLU A 211 9.74 -0.05 0.41
N ILE A 212 10.30 -1.19 0.72
CA ILE A 212 11.74 -1.38 0.90
C ILE A 212 12.36 -2.33 -0.11
N GLY A 213 11.63 -2.66 -1.19
CA GLY A 213 12.18 -3.41 -2.31
C GLY A 213 11.33 -4.56 -2.83
N THR A 214 10.03 -4.61 -2.48
CA THR A 214 9.06 -5.62 -2.98
C THR A 214 9.46 -7.07 -2.65
N GLU A 215 10.14 -7.26 -1.50
CA GLU A 215 10.71 -8.55 -1.13
C GLU A 215 9.63 -9.64 -0.92
N GLY A 216 8.50 -9.26 -0.31
CA GLY A 216 7.43 -10.20 0.00
C GLY A 216 6.78 -10.79 -1.24
N ALA A 217 6.42 -9.95 -2.21
CA ALA A 217 5.85 -10.39 -3.47
C ALA A 217 6.80 -11.28 -4.26
N PHE A 218 8.07 -10.88 -4.35
CA PHE A 218 9.10 -11.70 -5.01
C PHE A 218 9.25 -13.07 -4.35
N PHE A 219 9.34 -13.11 -3.01
CA PHE A 219 9.47 -14.35 -2.26
C PHE A 219 8.24 -15.25 -2.46
N PHE A 220 7.04 -14.68 -2.35
CA PHE A 220 5.80 -15.43 -2.55
C PHE A 220 5.71 -16.00 -3.96
N ALA A 221 5.89 -15.17 -4.98
CA ALA A 221 5.79 -15.59 -6.37
C ALA A 221 6.83 -16.65 -6.76
N LYS A 222 8.06 -16.53 -6.25
CA LYS A 222 9.14 -17.51 -6.48
C LYS A 222 8.87 -18.87 -5.85
N ASN A 223 8.22 -18.92 -4.69
CA ASN A 223 8.00 -20.16 -3.94
C ASN A 223 6.62 -20.79 -4.19
N ASN A 224 5.79 -20.15 -4.99
CA ASN A 224 4.49 -20.67 -5.40
C ASN A 224 4.42 -20.75 -6.94
N GLN A 225 3.68 -21.71 -7.45
CA GLN A 225 3.45 -21.80 -8.89
C GLN A 225 2.41 -20.74 -9.27
N ILE A 226 2.88 -19.58 -9.74
CA ILE A 226 2.04 -18.46 -10.18
C ILE A 226 2.22 -18.26 -11.67
N ASP A 227 1.12 -18.23 -12.41
CA ASP A 227 1.10 -18.06 -13.85
C ASP A 227 0.85 -16.61 -14.28
N GLU A 228 0.11 -15.85 -13.47
CA GLU A 228 -0.18 -14.44 -13.71
C GLU A 228 -0.26 -13.67 -12.37
N VAL A 229 0.13 -12.39 -12.38
CA VAL A 229 0.02 -11.50 -11.24
C VAL A 229 -0.81 -10.28 -11.61
N ILE A 230 -1.75 -9.92 -10.75
CA ILE A 230 -2.40 -8.60 -10.77
C ILE A 230 -2.03 -7.91 -9.45
N GLY A 231 -1.19 -6.89 -9.53
CA GLY A 231 -0.94 -6.00 -8.40
C GLY A 231 -2.07 -5.01 -8.24
N ILE A 232 -2.39 -4.66 -7.01
CA ILE A 232 -3.26 -3.54 -6.67
C ILE A 232 -2.43 -2.57 -5.86
N ASP A 233 -2.39 -1.33 -6.32
CA ASP A 233 -1.62 -0.29 -5.67
C ASP A 233 -2.28 1.08 -5.91
N ILE A 234 -1.66 2.17 -5.52
CA ILE A 234 -2.18 3.49 -5.81
C ILE A 234 -2.03 3.84 -7.31
N GLY A 235 -2.98 4.60 -7.84
CA GLY A 235 -2.88 5.25 -9.15
C GLY A 235 -2.60 6.73 -8.94
N ILE A 236 -1.43 7.22 -9.35
CA ILE A 236 -0.99 8.58 -9.08
C ILE A 236 -1.91 9.58 -9.80
N VAL A 237 -2.68 10.33 -9.03
CA VAL A 237 -3.51 11.43 -9.52
C VAL A 237 -2.64 12.67 -9.70
N GLU A 238 -2.90 13.43 -10.75
CA GLU A 238 -2.29 14.74 -10.96
C GLU A 238 -2.73 15.71 -9.86
N ASP A 239 -1.78 16.10 -9.00
CA ASP A 239 -2.06 16.85 -7.78
C ASP A 239 -1.97 18.35 -7.95
N ILE A 240 -0.81 18.83 -8.46
CA ILE A 240 -0.46 20.25 -8.46
C ILE A 240 0.15 20.64 -9.82
N SER A 241 -0.13 21.86 -10.25
CA SER A 241 0.50 22.45 -11.43
C SER A 241 2.03 22.37 -11.33
N GLY A 242 2.67 21.81 -12.33
CA GLY A 242 4.13 21.62 -12.39
C GLY A 242 4.62 20.24 -11.97
N SER A 243 3.76 19.35 -11.49
CA SER A 243 4.08 17.92 -11.36
C SER A 243 4.09 17.23 -12.74
N VAL A 244 4.70 16.05 -12.82
CA VAL A 244 4.60 15.21 -14.02
C VAL A 244 3.15 14.80 -14.19
N HIS A 245 2.54 15.23 -15.30
CA HIS A 245 1.12 15.00 -15.54
C HIS A 245 0.85 13.53 -15.87
N SER A 246 0.16 12.86 -14.97
CA SER A 246 -0.34 11.49 -15.23
C SER A 246 -1.62 11.49 -16.07
N GLY A 247 -2.36 12.60 -16.11
CA GLY A 247 -3.69 12.71 -16.70
C GLY A 247 -4.78 11.99 -15.91
N ILE A 248 -4.41 11.32 -14.80
CA ILE A 248 -5.33 10.55 -13.96
C ILE A 248 -6.18 11.48 -13.10
N LYS A 249 -7.45 11.14 -12.94
CA LYS A 249 -8.43 11.89 -12.14
C LYS A 249 -8.98 11.01 -11.01
N LEU A 250 -9.20 11.61 -9.85
CA LEU A 250 -9.62 10.93 -8.62
C LEU A 250 -10.93 10.12 -8.80
N ASN A 251 -11.90 10.64 -9.54
CA ASN A 251 -13.25 10.10 -9.63
C ASN A 251 -13.58 9.46 -11.00
N LYS A 252 -12.58 8.94 -11.73
CA LYS A 252 -12.78 8.39 -13.09
C LYS A 252 -12.56 6.89 -13.20
N GLY A 253 -12.63 6.19 -12.10
CA GLY A 253 -12.40 4.73 -12.03
C GLY A 253 -10.95 4.34 -11.82
N PRO A 254 -10.67 3.04 -11.63
CA PRO A 254 -9.32 2.52 -11.44
C PRO A 254 -8.43 2.76 -12.66
N VAL A 255 -7.15 2.68 -12.45
CA VAL A 255 -6.12 2.88 -13.48
C VAL A 255 -5.55 1.54 -13.90
N ILE A 256 -5.62 1.21 -15.17
CA ILE A 256 -4.83 0.13 -15.76
C ILE A 256 -3.46 0.72 -16.06
N VAL A 257 -2.44 0.30 -15.34
CA VAL A 257 -1.07 0.81 -15.49
C VAL A 257 -0.34 -0.02 -16.55
N TRP A 258 0.25 0.64 -17.53
CA TRP A 258 0.96 0.02 -18.64
C TRP A 258 2.47 -0.02 -18.42
N GLN A 259 2.99 0.94 -17.67
CA GLN A 259 4.42 1.10 -17.46
C GLN A 259 4.67 1.81 -16.13
N GLU A 260 5.74 1.42 -15.48
CA GLU A 260 6.28 2.02 -14.27
C GLU A 260 7.81 2.17 -14.35
N SER A 261 8.45 2.80 -13.36
CA SER A 261 9.90 2.77 -13.13
C SER A 261 10.75 3.18 -14.35
N PHE A 262 10.51 4.35 -14.93
CA PHE A 262 11.26 4.86 -16.09
C PHE A 262 11.34 3.89 -17.27
N GLY A 263 10.27 3.11 -17.52
CA GLY A 263 10.24 2.15 -18.60
C GLY A 263 10.98 0.84 -18.30
N THR A 264 11.48 0.63 -17.07
CA THR A 264 12.07 -0.67 -16.69
C THR A 264 11.04 -1.65 -16.15
N GLY A 265 9.82 -1.18 -15.87
CA GLY A 265 8.67 -1.95 -15.42
C GLY A 265 7.53 -1.88 -16.45
N VAL A 266 7.78 -2.28 -17.70
CA VAL A 266 6.72 -2.42 -18.72
C VAL A 266 5.91 -3.66 -18.39
N LEU A 267 4.63 -3.47 -18.09
CA LEU A 267 3.72 -4.55 -17.71
C LEU A 267 3.25 -5.36 -18.92
N ASP A 268 2.70 -6.54 -18.68
CA ASP A 268 2.31 -7.44 -19.76
C ASP A 268 1.17 -6.84 -20.60
N TYR A 269 1.47 -6.58 -21.87
CA TYR A 269 0.55 -5.93 -22.80
C TYR A 269 -0.74 -6.71 -22.97
N LYS A 270 -0.66 -8.03 -23.07
CA LYS A 270 -1.83 -8.91 -23.28
C LYS A 270 -2.74 -8.88 -22.06
N LEU A 271 -2.16 -8.95 -20.88
CA LEU A 271 -2.92 -8.91 -19.62
C LEU A 271 -3.60 -7.54 -19.40
N CYS A 272 -2.88 -6.45 -19.66
CA CYS A 272 -3.45 -5.10 -19.62
C CYS A 272 -4.60 -4.92 -20.65
N MET A 273 -4.42 -5.42 -21.89
CA MET A 273 -5.48 -5.40 -22.89
C MET A 273 -6.69 -6.25 -22.51
N ASN A 274 -6.49 -7.37 -21.83
CA ASN A 274 -7.59 -8.19 -21.35
C ASN A 274 -8.40 -7.48 -20.26
N LEU A 275 -7.73 -6.83 -19.32
CA LEU A 275 -8.39 -5.98 -18.29
C LEU A 275 -9.15 -4.83 -18.95
N THR A 276 -8.56 -4.17 -19.95
CA THR A 276 -9.24 -3.12 -20.74
C THR A 276 -10.51 -3.62 -21.41
N LYS A 277 -10.44 -4.75 -22.10
CA LYS A 277 -11.60 -5.39 -22.76
C LYS A 277 -12.69 -5.74 -21.76
N VAL A 278 -12.33 -6.26 -20.59
CA VAL A 278 -13.29 -6.58 -19.52
C VAL A 278 -13.99 -5.31 -19.03
N ALA A 279 -13.24 -4.22 -18.82
CA ALA A 279 -13.83 -2.94 -18.42
C ALA A 279 -14.80 -2.40 -19.47
N GLU A 280 -14.43 -2.44 -20.76
CA GLU A 280 -15.26 -2.00 -21.87
C GLU A 280 -16.55 -2.82 -22.01
N LEU A 281 -16.43 -4.16 -22.00
CA LEU A 281 -17.58 -5.07 -22.11
C LEU A 281 -18.60 -4.87 -20.98
N ASN A 282 -18.11 -4.59 -19.77
CA ASN A 282 -18.98 -4.34 -18.61
C ASN A 282 -19.32 -2.86 -18.42
N LYS A 283 -18.94 -1.97 -19.36
CA LYS A 283 -19.18 -0.52 -19.32
C LYS A 283 -18.69 0.12 -18.01
N MET A 284 -17.57 -0.37 -17.50
CA MET A 284 -16.97 0.15 -16.28
C MET A 284 -16.08 1.35 -16.59
N PRO A 285 -16.10 2.39 -15.76
CA PRO A 285 -15.14 3.48 -15.90
C PRO A 285 -13.73 2.96 -15.56
N PHE A 286 -12.73 3.31 -16.35
CA PHE A 286 -11.32 3.06 -16.10
C PHE A 286 -10.46 4.15 -16.73
N GLN A 287 -9.20 4.19 -16.36
CA GLN A 287 -8.21 5.11 -16.89
C GLN A 287 -6.95 4.32 -17.28
N ASN A 288 -6.13 4.87 -18.17
CA ASN A 288 -4.84 4.29 -18.54
C ASN A 288 -3.71 5.12 -17.93
N GLY A 289 -2.73 4.48 -17.30
CA GLY A 289 -1.62 5.14 -16.63
C GLY A 289 -0.26 4.68 -17.11
N VAL A 290 0.68 5.63 -17.19
CA VAL A 290 2.12 5.40 -17.35
C VAL A 290 2.82 6.25 -16.29
N PHE A 291 3.58 5.59 -15.40
CA PHE A 291 4.21 6.24 -14.26
C PHE A 291 5.73 6.06 -14.31
N GLU A 292 6.49 7.16 -14.32
CA GLU A 292 7.94 7.10 -14.44
C GLU A 292 8.66 6.89 -13.09
N PHE A 293 8.14 7.53 -12.03
CA PHE A 293 8.74 7.49 -10.69
C PHE A 293 7.94 6.58 -9.75
N TYR A 294 7.78 5.33 -10.13
CA TYR A 294 6.89 4.41 -9.47
C TYR A 294 7.41 2.98 -9.58
N GLY A 295 7.16 2.15 -8.59
CA GLY A 295 7.44 0.72 -8.62
C GLY A 295 6.36 -0.05 -7.89
N SER A 296 6.16 -1.31 -8.22
CA SER A 296 5.13 -2.15 -7.61
C SER A 296 5.54 -3.62 -7.50
N ASP A 297 4.81 -4.35 -6.69
CA ASP A 297 4.92 -5.81 -6.59
C ASP A 297 4.70 -6.51 -7.94
N ALA A 298 3.78 -6.00 -8.78
CA ALA A 298 3.52 -6.55 -10.11
C ALA A 298 4.71 -6.36 -11.05
N GLY A 299 5.28 -5.14 -11.12
CA GLY A 299 6.43 -4.87 -11.96
C GLY A 299 7.65 -5.71 -11.58
N LYS A 300 7.83 -5.98 -10.28
CA LYS A 300 8.91 -6.87 -9.81
C LYS A 300 8.70 -8.33 -10.18
N ALA A 301 7.47 -8.84 -10.03
CA ALA A 301 7.15 -10.21 -10.43
C ALA A 301 7.44 -10.42 -11.92
N GLN A 302 7.05 -9.48 -12.77
CA GLN A 302 7.32 -9.56 -14.20
C GLN A 302 8.82 -9.42 -14.50
N LYS A 303 9.47 -8.41 -13.97
CA LYS A 303 10.88 -8.09 -14.29
C LYS A 303 11.84 -9.20 -13.85
N TRP A 304 11.66 -9.75 -12.68
CA TRP A 304 12.63 -10.66 -12.07
C TRP A 304 12.27 -12.14 -12.20
N LEU A 305 11.01 -12.46 -12.36
CA LEU A 305 10.54 -13.84 -12.46
C LEU A 305 9.93 -14.19 -13.82
N GLY A 306 9.73 -13.18 -14.69
CA GLY A 306 9.13 -13.38 -16.01
C GLY A 306 7.66 -13.77 -15.95
N ILE A 307 6.98 -13.52 -14.83
CA ILE A 307 5.56 -13.81 -14.68
C ILE A 307 4.76 -12.69 -15.32
N PRO A 308 3.87 -12.94 -16.29
CA PRO A 308 3.00 -11.94 -16.85
C PRO A 308 2.24 -11.19 -15.76
N SER A 309 2.38 -9.87 -15.72
CA SER A 309 1.83 -9.07 -14.63
C SER A 309 1.12 -7.81 -15.12
N ALA A 310 0.05 -7.42 -14.43
CA ALA A 310 -0.64 -6.16 -14.60
C ALA A 310 -0.75 -5.45 -13.26
N LEU A 311 -0.95 -4.13 -13.29
CA LEU A 311 -1.16 -3.31 -12.12
C LEU A 311 -2.45 -2.52 -12.26
N ILE A 312 -3.31 -2.62 -11.25
CA ILE A 312 -4.53 -1.82 -11.11
C ILE A 312 -4.28 -0.75 -10.04
N GLY A 313 -4.20 0.50 -10.48
CA GLY A 313 -4.03 1.65 -9.60
C GLY A 313 -5.35 2.18 -9.05
N ILE A 314 -5.45 2.35 -7.74
CA ILE A 314 -6.57 3.06 -7.10
C ILE A 314 -6.21 4.55 -7.06
N PRO A 315 -6.99 5.44 -7.73
CA PRO A 315 -6.65 6.85 -7.80
C PRO A 315 -6.41 7.47 -6.42
N THR A 316 -5.19 7.98 -6.19
CA THR A 316 -4.76 8.54 -4.92
C THR A 316 -3.93 9.81 -5.15
N MET A 317 -4.25 10.87 -4.40
CA MET A 317 -3.52 12.14 -4.40
C MET A 317 -2.51 12.16 -3.25
N PHE A 318 -1.43 12.90 -3.43
CA PHE A 318 -0.42 13.19 -2.40
C PHE A 318 0.28 11.96 -1.84
N SER A 319 0.48 10.93 -2.68
CA SER A 319 1.17 9.71 -2.28
C SER A 319 2.52 10.00 -1.60
N HIS A 320 2.88 9.17 -0.64
CA HIS A 320 4.07 9.32 0.21
C HIS A 320 4.10 10.61 1.02
N ASN A 321 2.92 11.18 1.30
CA ASN A 321 2.73 12.34 2.15
C ASN A 321 1.61 12.07 3.17
N VAL A 322 1.28 13.03 4.01
CA VAL A 322 0.19 12.96 4.99
C VAL A 322 -0.54 14.29 5.06
N PRO A 323 -1.86 14.34 4.81
CA PRO A 323 -2.73 13.22 4.42
C PRO A 323 -2.65 12.89 2.93
N GLU A 324 -2.89 11.65 2.61
CA GLU A 324 -3.20 11.19 1.26
C GLU A 324 -4.72 11.19 1.07
N ILE A 325 -5.18 11.29 -0.18
CA ILE A 325 -6.61 11.38 -0.49
C ILE A 325 -6.97 10.33 -1.56
N SER A 326 -8.01 9.55 -1.29
CA SER A 326 -8.56 8.59 -2.24
C SER A 326 -10.10 8.56 -2.16
N THR A 327 -10.74 7.58 -2.82
CA THR A 327 -12.20 7.44 -2.84
C THR A 327 -12.66 6.03 -2.57
N LEU A 328 -13.79 5.88 -1.87
CA LEU A 328 -14.42 4.58 -1.65
C LEU A 328 -14.85 3.94 -2.98
N THR A 329 -15.41 4.72 -3.90
CA THR A 329 -15.79 4.21 -5.23
C THR A 329 -14.59 3.77 -6.07
N GLY A 330 -13.40 4.36 -5.88
CA GLY A 330 -12.17 3.91 -6.52
C GLY A 330 -11.80 2.51 -6.08
N ILE A 331 -11.87 2.24 -4.77
CA ILE A 331 -11.61 0.92 -4.18
C ILE A 331 -12.62 -0.12 -4.70
N GLU A 332 -13.91 0.20 -4.64
CA GLU A 332 -14.98 -0.70 -5.10
C GLU A 332 -14.86 -1.03 -6.59
N SER A 333 -14.58 -0.01 -7.42
CA SER A 333 -14.44 -0.18 -8.86
C SER A 333 -13.21 -0.99 -9.25
N ALA A 334 -12.11 -0.86 -8.51
CA ALA A 334 -10.92 -1.69 -8.70
C ALA A 334 -11.21 -3.17 -8.38
N ALA A 335 -11.86 -3.42 -7.24
CA ALA A 335 -12.29 -4.76 -6.86
C ALA A 335 -13.26 -5.38 -7.88
N GLU A 336 -14.20 -4.58 -8.40
CA GLU A 336 -15.15 -5.04 -9.43
C GLU A 336 -14.45 -5.37 -10.74
N LEU A 337 -13.51 -4.54 -11.21
CA LEU A 337 -12.77 -4.81 -12.43
C LEU A 337 -12.01 -6.14 -12.34
N ILE A 338 -11.28 -6.37 -11.25
CA ILE A 338 -10.55 -7.61 -11.03
C ILE A 338 -11.52 -8.79 -10.93
N PHE A 339 -12.63 -8.64 -10.22
CA PHE A 339 -13.64 -9.69 -10.10
C PHE A 339 -14.24 -10.07 -11.46
N GLN A 340 -14.60 -9.09 -12.29
CA GLN A 340 -15.09 -9.36 -13.65
C GLN A 340 -14.02 -9.98 -14.55
N TYR A 341 -12.75 -9.59 -14.38
CA TYR A 341 -11.63 -10.26 -15.06
C TYR A 341 -11.55 -11.73 -14.69
N LEU A 342 -11.52 -12.06 -13.41
CA LEU A 342 -11.45 -13.43 -12.91
C LEU A 342 -12.65 -14.28 -13.36
N LYS A 343 -13.82 -13.67 -13.57
CA LYS A 343 -15.04 -14.33 -13.98
C LYS A 343 -15.09 -14.63 -15.49
N ASN A 344 -14.53 -13.75 -16.31
CA ASN A 344 -14.67 -13.82 -17.78
C ASN A 344 -13.44 -14.42 -18.48
N PHE A 345 -12.43 -14.82 -17.73
CA PHE A 345 -11.20 -15.35 -18.30
C PHE A 345 -11.18 -16.87 -18.27
N GLU A 346 -11.28 -17.48 -19.44
CA GLU A 346 -11.05 -18.92 -19.67
C GLU A 346 -9.59 -19.23 -20.05
#